data_92af739505b4631411dea670fe3015b4
#
_entry.id   92af739505b4631411dea670fe3015b4
#
_cell.length_a   1.000
_cell.length_b   1.000
_cell.length_c   1.000
_cell.angle_alpha   90.00
_cell.angle_beta   90.00
_cell.angle_gamma   90.00
#
_symmetry.space_group_name_H-M   'P 1'
#
loop_
_entity.id
_entity.type
_entity.pdbx_description
1 polymer ?
#
loop_
_entity_poly.entity_id
_entity_poly.type
_entity_poly.pdbx_seq_one_letter_code
_entity_poly.pdbx_strand_id
1 'polypeptide(L)'
;MPRKITKNSDRPLQSDEAAEIRACIARAYAHLKLKPNASAKRVQEAMRDAIDAVTLGKKKLPRKVREGFAFDLGCLWGQTVCDALGWQWCVATVAGDEFVGVAPRSRSHIVPVLNFICTQIEKRPPEENTSLLLFNMLKEGSLGKARAGSYIPVG
;
A
#
# COMPACT_ATOMS: atom_id res chain seq x y z
N MET A 1 12.35 -15.80 -31.23
CA MET A 1 13.19 -14.97 -30.34
C MET A 1 12.81 -15.28 -28.90
N PRO A 2 13.75 -15.76 -28.08
CA PRO A 2 13.46 -15.94 -26.66
C PRO A 2 13.16 -14.57 -26.06
N ARG A 3 12.07 -14.46 -25.30
CA ARG A 3 11.77 -13.26 -24.53
C ARG A 3 12.88 -13.07 -23.50
N LYS A 4 13.48 -11.87 -23.49
CA LYS A 4 14.38 -11.51 -22.39
C LYS A 4 13.59 -11.55 -21.10
N ILE A 5 13.95 -12.47 -20.22
CA ILE A 5 13.40 -12.50 -18.85
C ILE A 5 14.01 -11.31 -18.14
N THR A 6 13.20 -10.27 -17.88
CA THR A 6 13.64 -9.12 -17.12
C THR A 6 13.81 -9.55 -15.67
N LYS A 7 15.01 -9.39 -15.15
CA LYS A 7 15.28 -9.68 -13.73
C LYS A 7 14.49 -8.70 -12.85
N ASN A 8 13.85 -9.21 -11.82
CA ASN A 8 13.20 -8.38 -10.82
C ASN A 8 14.22 -7.50 -10.10
N SER A 9 13.90 -6.25 -9.93
CA SER A 9 14.79 -5.27 -9.33
C SER A 9 14.00 -4.12 -8.72
N ASP A 10 14.68 -3.26 -7.95
CA ASP A 10 14.08 -2.03 -7.46
C ASP A 10 15.11 -0.90 -7.41
N ARG A 11 14.61 0.31 -7.32
CA ARG A 11 15.38 1.51 -7.06
C ARG A 11 14.73 2.32 -5.94
N PRO A 12 15.51 3.15 -5.22
CA PRO A 12 14.91 4.05 -4.22
C PRO A 12 14.01 5.10 -4.89
N LEU A 13 13.13 5.69 -4.09
CA LEU A 13 12.32 6.81 -4.55
C LEU A 13 13.21 8.01 -4.92
N GLN A 14 12.86 8.68 -6.01
CA GLN A 14 13.42 9.99 -6.33
C GLN A 14 12.80 11.04 -5.39
N SER A 15 13.44 12.22 -5.28
CA SER A 15 13.00 13.26 -4.36
C SER A 15 11.59 13.79 -4.67
N ASP A 16 11.22 13.89 -5.93
CA ASP A 16 9.87 14.29 -6.35
C ASP A 16 8.82 13.22 -6.01
N GLU A 17 9.16 11.94 -6.20
CA GLU A 17 8.31 10.82 -5.83
C GLU A 17 8.07 10.78 -4.32
N ALA A 18 9.12 10.93 -3.54
CA ALA A 18 9.03 10.97 -2.08
C ALA A 18 8.19 12.18 -1.58
N ALA A 19 8.34 13.33 -2.22
CA ALA A 19 7.56 14.53 -1.88
C ALA A 19 6.08 14.32 -2.17
N GLU A 20 5.74 13.70 -3.28
CA GLU A 20 4.34 13.38 -3.63
C GLU A 20 3.73 12.40 -2.63
N ILE A 21 4.45 11.37 -2.24
CA ILE A 21 4.00 10.41 -1.23
C ILE A 21 3.73 11.12 0.11
N ARG A 22 4.64 12.00 0.54
CA ARG A 22 4.42 12.78 1.77
C ARG A 22 3.17 13.65 1.69
N ALA A 23 2.91 14.27 0.54
CA ALA A 23 1.70 15.07 0.33
C ALA A 23 0.44 14.20 0.38
N CYS A 24 0.46 13.02 -0.21
CA CYS A 24 -0.64 12.05 -0.15
C CYS A 24 -0.90 11.61 1.30
N ILE A 25 0.13 11.33 2.07
CA ILE A 25 0.02 10.95 3.48
C ILE A 25 -0.64 12.07 4.30
N ALA A 26 -0.22 13.31 4.10
CA ALA A 26 -0.81 14.46 4.80
C ALA A 26 -2.31 14.59 4.48
N ARG A 27 -2.69 14.43 3.22
CA ARG A 27 -4.10 14.44 2.82
C ARG A 27 -4.89 13.29 3.44
N ALA A 28 -4.30 12.10 3.51
CA ALA A 28 -4.93 10.94 4.14
C ALA A 28 -5.19 11.19 5.63
N TYR A 29 -4.23 11.72 6.36
CA TYR A 29 -4.43 12.11 7.77
C TYR A 29 -5.60 13.08 7.92
N ALA A 30 -5.69 14.07 7.05
CA ALA A 30 -6.79 15.04 7.07
C ALA A 30 -8.14 14.37 6.76
N HIS A 31 -8.21 13.51 5.76
CA HIS A 31 -9.43 12.75 5.42
C HIS A 31 -9.91 11.89 6.58
N LEU A 32 -9.00 11.23 7.27
CA LEU A 32 -9.31 10.33 8.37
C LEU A 32 -9.44 11.04 9.73
N LYS A 33 -9.17 12.34 9.75
CA LYS A 33 -9.17 13.17 10.99
C LYS A 33 -8.30 12.54 12.09
N LEU A 34 -7.15 12.01 11.69
CA LEU A 34 -6.19 11.39 12.59
C LEU A 34 -5.26 12.43 13.21
N LYS A 35 -4.87 12.20 14.45
CA LYS A 35 -3.81 12.97 15.11
C LYS A 35 -2.45 12.54 14.57
N PRO A 36 -1.45 13.47 14.49
CA PRO A 36 -0.13 13.15 13.92
C PRO A 36 0.61 12.00 14.61
N ASN A 37 0.29 11.73 15.88
CA ASN A 37 0.91 10.68 16.68
C ASN A 37 0.07 9.42 16.81
N ALA A 38 -0.94 9.23 15.95
CA ALA A 38 -1.77 8.04 15.99
C ALA A 38 -0.92 6.77 15.82
N SER A 39 -1.25 5.72 16.59
CA SER A 39 -0.57 4.43 16.49
C SER A 39 -0.83 3.78 15.13
N ALA A 40 0.08 2.90 14.70
CA ALA A 40 -0.11 2.14 13.47
C ALA A 40 -1.44 1.38 13.46
N LYS A 41 -1.81 0.76 14.57
CA LYS A 41 -3.09 0.07 14.73
C LYS A 41 -4.28 1.02 14.50
N ARG A 42 -4.25 2.21 15.10
CA ARG A 42 -5.32 3.21 14.96
C ARG A 42 -5.44 3.69 13.52
N VAL A 43 -4.32 3.94 12.86
CA VAL A 43 -4.28 4.33 11.45
C VAL A 43 -4.92 3.26 10.57
N GLN A 44 -4.54 2.01 10.76
CA GLN A 44 -5.06 0.90 9.96
C GLN A 44 -6.56 0.66 10.19
N GLU A 45 -7.03 0.79 11.41
CA GLU A 45 -8.47 0.69 11.73
C GLU A 45 -9.26 1.81 11.07
N ALA A 46 -8.76 3.05 11.14
CA ALA A 46 -9.40 4.19 10.51
C ALA A 46 -9.46 4.04 8.99
N MET A 47 -8.41 3.52 8.38
CA MET A 47 -8.38 3.26 6.93
C MET A 47 -9.38 2.18 6.52
N ARG A 48 -9.44 1.08 7.27
CA ARG A 48 -10.44 0.04 7.05
C ARG A 48 -11.85 0.62 7.07
N ASP A 49 -12.15 1.39 8.09
CA ASP A 49 -13.49 1.98 8.25
C ASP A 49 -13.81 2.96 7.11
N ALA A 50 -12.84 3.74 6.67
CA ALA A 50 -13.01 4.68 5.56
C ALA A 50 -13.23 3.96 4.22
N ILE A 51 -12.49 2.89 3.97
CA ILE A 51 -12.68 2.06 2.77
C ILE A 51 -14.09 1.43 2.78
N ASP A 52 -14.49 0.87 3.91
CA ASP A 52 -15.81 0.27 4.07
C ASP A 52 -16.93 1.29 3.85
N ALA A 53 -16.75 2.52 4.34
CA ALA A 53 -17.75 3.58 4.15
C ALA A 53 -17.93 3.94 2.67
N VAL A 54 -16.88 3.94 1.89
CA VAL A 54 -16.94 4.19 0.43
C VAL A 54 -17.57 2.99 -0.30
N THR A 55 -17.15 1.77 0.00
CA THR A 55 -17.64 0.57 -0.67
C THR A 55 -19.10 0.27 -0.33
N LEU A 56 -19.54 0.60 0.90
CA LEU A 56 -20.96 0.48 1.30
C LEU A 56 -21.85 1.60 0.76
N GLY A 57 -21.28 2.58 0.06
CA GLY A 57 -22.03 3.71 -0.47
C GLY A 57 -22.46 4.73 0.58
N LYS A 58 -21.98 4.62 1.83
CA LYS A 58 -22.27 5.61 2.89
C LYS A 58 -21.61 6.96 2.61
N LYS A 59 -20.49 6.94 1.90
CA LYS A 59 -19.80 8.12 1.42
C LYS A 59 -19.67 8.01 -0.09
N LYS A 60 -20.48 8.78 -0.83
CA LYS A 60 -20.41 8.81 -2.29
C LYS A 60 -19.33 9.75 -2.74
N LEU A 61 -18.33 9.21 -3.45
CA LEU A 61 -17.24 9.98 -4.03
C LEU A 61 -17.31 9.86 -5.56
N PRO A 62 -17.26 10.99 -6.30
CA PRO A 62 -17.06 10.95 -7.75
C PRO A 62 -15.80 10.16 -8.10
N ARG A 63 -15.76 9.54 -9.28
CA ARG A 63 -14.66 8.67 -9.70
C ARG A 63 -13.28 9.28 -9.49
N LYS A 64 -13.07 10.52 -9.94
CA LYS A 64 -11.76 11.18 -9.80
C LYS A 64 -11.37 11.43 -8.35
N VAL A 65 -12.34 11.81 -7.53
CA VAL A 65 -12.13 12.02 -6.09
C VAL A 65 -11.81 10.68 -5.41
N ARG A 66 -12.51 9.63 -5.81
CA ARG A 66 -12.30 8.28 -5.29
C ARG A 66 -10.91 7.74 -5.64
N GLU A 67 -10.45 7.96 -6.87
CA GLU A 67 -9.09 7.59 -7.28
C GLU A 67 -8.03 8.33 -6.45
N GLY A 68 -8.18 9.63 -6.25
CA GLY A 68 -7.27 10.42 -5.41
C GLY A 68 -7.30 9.97 -3.95
N PHE A 69 -8.48 9.68 -3.43
CA PHE A 69 -8.65 9.13 -2.07
C PHE A 69 -7.94 7.78 -1.91
N ALA A 70 -8.09 6.88 -2.89
CA ALA A 70 -7.42 5.59 -2.89
C ALA A 70 -5.89 5.75 -2.92
N PHE A 71 -5.39 6.71 -3.68
CA PHE A 71 -3.96 7.03 -3.75
C PHE A 71 -3.43 7.52 -2.40
N ASP A 72 -4.15 8.46 -1.79
CA ASP A 72 -3.77 9.00 -0.48
C ASP A 72 -3.74 7.90 0.59
N LEU A 73 -4.76 7.05 0.63
CA LEU A 73 -4.80 5.92 1.57
C LEU A 73 -3.72 4.89 1.29
N GLY A 74 -3.42 4.62 0.02
CA GLY A 74 -2.35 3.70 -0.35
C GLY A 74 -1.00 4.16 0.16
N CYS A 75 -0.70 5.45 0.03
CA CYS A 75 0.53 6.04 0.56
C CYS A 75 0.58 5.94 2.10
N LEU A 76 -0.52 6.23 2.77
CA LEU A 76 -0.57 6.12 4.24
C LEU A 76 -0.43 4.67 4.69
N TRP A 77 -1.08 3.74 4.02
CA TRP A 77 -0.96 2.31 4.33
C TRP A 77 0.49 1.84 4.21
N GLY A 78 1.15 2.19 3.11
CA GLY A 78 2.56 1.84 2.91
C GLY A 78 3.48 2.47 3.94
N GLN A 79 3.27 3.75 4.27
CA GLN A 79 4.07 4.43 5.29
C GLN A 79 3.91 3.78 6.66
N THR A 80 2.69 3.36 7.00
CA THR A 80 2.43 2.66 8.28
C THR A 80 3.20 1.35 8.35
N VAL A 81 3.27 0.60 7.25
CA VAL A 81 4.07 -0.62 7.17
C VAL A 81 5.56 -0.30 7.36
N CYS A 82 6.07 0.74 6.69
CA CYS A 82 7.47 1.15 6.84
C CYS A 82 7.79 1.53 8.28
N ASP A 83 6.93 2.32 8.91
CA ASP A 83 7.14 2.79 10.28
C ASP A 83 7.06 1.64 11.30
N ALA A 84 6.11 0.72 11.13
CA ALA A 84 5.89 -0.36 12.07
C ALA A 84 6.86 -1.54 11.90
N LEU A 85 7.30 -1.82 10.68
CA LEU A 85 8.03 -3.05 10.36
C LEU A 85 9.45 -2.80 9.83
N GLY A 86 9.84 -1.54 9.63
CA GLY A 86 11.13 -1.21 9.04
C GLY A 86 11.24 -1.54 7.56
N TRP A 87 10.11 -1.69 6.87
CA TRP A 87 10.08 -1.86 5.42
C TRP A 87 10.45 -0.56 4.72
N GLN A 88 10.76 -0.63 3.45
CA GLN A 88 11.25 0.49 2.67
C GLN A 88 10.39 0.73 1.44
N TRP A 89 10.16 2.01 1.14
CA TRP A 89 9.60 2.43 -0.14
C TRP A 89 10.59 2.16 -1.26
N CYS A 90 10.09 1.72 -2.38
CA CYS A 90 10.89 1.54 -3.59
C CYS A 90 10.02 1.60 -4.85
N VAL A 91 10.67 1.81 -5.98
CA VAL A 91 10.05 1.60 -7.29
C VAL A 91 10.59 0.28 -7.81
N ALA A 92 9.71 -0.71 -7.90
CA ALA A 92 10.10 -2.06 -8.25
C ALA A 92 9.72 -2.38 -9.70
N THR A 93 10.54 -3.21 -10.33
CA THR A 93 10.21 -3.84 -11.62
C THR A 93 10.10 -5.35 -11.36
N VAL A 94 8.90 -5.87 -11.47
CA VAL A 94 8.60 -7.28 -11.21
C VAL A 94 7.85 -7.85 -12.42
N ALA A 95 8.39 -8.91 -13.01
CA ALA A 95 7.83 -9.53 -14.21
C ALA A 95 7.60 -8.50 -15.36
N GLY A 96 8.45 -7.49 -15.44
CA GLY A 96 8.37 -6.44 -16.46
C GLY A 96 7.48 -5.25 -16.12
N ASP A 97 6.73 -5.31 -15.03
CA ASP A 97 5.86 -4.21 -14.58
C ASP A 97 6.56 -3.36 -13.53
N GLU A 98 6.54 -2.03 -13.74
CA GLU A 98 7.09 -1.06 -12.80
C GLU A 98 5.99 -0.49 -11.91
N PHE A 99 6.22 -0.45 -10.60
CA PHE A 99 5.27 0.13 -9.66
C PHE A 99 5.96 0.60 -8.38
N VAL A 100 5.30 1.52 -7.68
CA VAL A 100 5.72 1.96 -6.34
C VAL A 100 5.17 0.98 -5.32
N GLY A 101 6.02 0.55 -4.40
CA GLY A 101 5.62 -0.37 -3.35
C GLY A 101 6.48 -0.25 -2.11
N VAL A 102 6.17 -1.10 -1.13
CA VAL A 102 6.96 -1.27 0.08
C VAL A 102 7.44 -2.71 0.17
N ALA A 103 8.67 -2.88 0.61
CA ALA A 103 9.31 -4.19 0.69
C ALA A 103 10.22 -4.28 1.92
N PRO A 104 10.40 -5.48 2.49
CA PRO A 104 11.41 -5.68 3.52
C PRO A 104 12.80 -5.50 2.91
N ARG A 105 13.78 -5.29 3.77
CA ARG A 105 15.18 -5.10 3.32
C ARG A 105 15.67 -6.26 2.46
N SER A 106 15.27 -7.48 2.76
CA SER A 106 15.64 -8.68 2.01
C SER A 106 15.05 -8.73 0.60
N ARG A 107 14.01 -7.94 0.31
CA ARG A 107 13.25 -8.01 -0.96
C ARG A 107 12.65 -9.39 -1.24
N SER A 108 12.31 -10.13 -0.19
CA SER A 108 11.61 -11.41 -0.34
C SER A 108 10.20 -11.25 -0.89
N HIS A 109 9.53 -10.21 -0.43
CA HIS A 109 8.15 -9.87 -0.79
C HIS A 109 8.05 -8.40 -1.18
N ILE A 110 6.97 -8.02 -1.83
CA ILE A 110 6.66 -6.62 -2.13
C ILE A 110 5.16 -6.40 -2.12
N VAL A 111 4.71 -5.27 -1.60
CA VAL A 111 3.30 -4.87 -1.67
C VAL A 111 3.18 -3.69 -2.63
N PRO A 112 2.50 -3.84 -3.77
CA PRO A 112 2.17 -2.74 -4.66
C PRO A 112 1.02 -1.92 -4.06
N VAL A 113 1.35 -1.02 -3.13
CA VAL A 113 0.39 -0.40 -2.21
C VAL A 113 -0.75 0.34 -2.91
N LEU A 114 -0.47 1.02 -4.01
CA LEU A 114 -1.49 1.79 -4.73
C LEU A 114 -2.51 0.85 -5.38
N ASN A 115 -2.04 -0.16 -6.07
CA ASN A 115 -2.90 -1.18 -6.69
C ASN A 115 -3.68 -1.96 -5.62
N PHE A 116 -3.02 -2.28 -4.51
CA PHE A 116 -3.67 -3.00 -3.41
C PHE A 116 -4.86 -2.22 -2.85
N ILE A 117 -4.67 -0.96 -2.48
CA ILE A 117 -5.75 -0.15 -1.90
C ILE A 117 -6.81 0.20 -2.95
N CYS A 118 -6.43 0.51 -4.18
CA CYS A 118 -7.39 0.73 -5.26
C CYS A 118 -8.30 -0.49 -5.47
N THR A 119 -7.74 -1.69 -5.42
CA THR A 119 -8.51 -2.94 -5.52
C THR A 119 -9.51 -3.09 -4.38
N GLN A 120 -9.12 -2.73 -3.14
CA GLN A 120 -10.04 -2.78 -1.99
C GLN A 120 -11.25 -1.85 -2.18
N ILE A 121 -11.03 -0.67 -2.78
CA ILE A 121 -12.09 0.33 -2.95
C ILE A 121 -12.96 0.04 -4.17
N GLU A 122 -12.37 -0.38 -5.30
CA GLU A 122 -13.04 -0.44 -6.60
C GLU A 122 -13.64 -1.81 -6.93
N LYS A 123 -13.03 -2.89 -6.49
CA LYS A 123 -13.32 -4.22 -7.02
C LYS A 123 -13.83 -5.21 -5.98
N ARG A 124 -13.84 -4.86 -4.70
CA ARG A 124 -14.19 -5.80 -3.65
C ARG A 124 -15.40 -5.32 -2.86
N PRO A 125 -16.32 -6.22 -2.50
CA PRO A 125 -17.37 -5.90 -1.53
C PRO A 125 -16.73 -5.65 -0.14
N PRO A 126 -17.43 -4.95 0.77
CA PRO A 126 -16.87 -4.58 2.10
C PRO A 126 -16.35 -5.77 2.90
N GLU A 127 -17.01 -6.91 2.82
CA GLU A 127 -16.61 -8.15 3.53
C GLU A 127 -15.29 -8.73 3.01
N GLU A 128 -14.83 -8.30 1.83
CA GLU A 128 -13.55 -8.71 1.25
C GLU A 128 -12.45 -7.64 1.43
N ASN A 129 -12.69 -6.61 2.23
CA ASN A 129 -11.68 -5.61 2.54
C ASN A 129 -10.59 -6.24 3.43
N THR A 130 -9.43 -6.46 2.86
CA THR A 130 -8.30 -7.14 3.52
C THR A 130 -7.19 -6.17 3.95
N SER A 131 -7.43 -4.86 3.93
CA SER A 131 -6.39 -3.87 4.23
C SER A 131 -5.80 -4.04 5.64
N LEU A 132 -6.65 -4.19 6.65
CA LEU A 132 -6.22 -4.42 8.03
C LEU A 132 -5.66 -5.84 8.19
N LEU A 133 -6.28 -6.83 7.56
CA LEU A 133 -5.82 -8.22 7.63
C LEU A 133 -4.40 -8.34 7.09
N LEU A 134 -4.12 -7.78 5.92
CA LEU A 134 -2.78 -7.84 5.35
C LEU A 134 -1.75 -7.17 6.26
N PHE A 135 -2.06 -5.99 6.80
CA PHE A 135 -1.17 -5.33 7.74
C PHE A 135 -0.84 -6.23 8.95
N ASN A 136 -1.86 -6.87 9.53
CA ASN A 136 -1.66 -7.77 10.67
C ASN A 136 -0.84 -9.00 10.28
N MET A 137 -1.06 -9.57 9.10
CA MET A 137 -0.26 -10.69 8.60
C MET A 137 1.21 -10.33 8.42
N LEU A 138 1.50 -9.15 7.89
CA LEU A 138 2.87 -8.66 7.77
C LEU A 138 3.51 -8.48 9.14
N LYS A 139 2.79 -7.90 10.08
CA LYS A 139 3.26 -7.67 11.45
C LYS A 139 3.58 -8.99 12.17
N GLU A 140 2.78 -10.02 11.94
CA GLU A 140 2.95 -11.35 12.54
C GLU A 140 3.97 -12.22 11.81
N GLY A 141 4.44 -11.80 10.65
CA GLY A 141 5.36 -12.58 9.83
C GLY A 141 4.71 -13.79 9.16
N SER A 142 3.41 -13.72 8.87
CA SER A 142 2.60 -14.85 8.38
C SER A 142 2.65 -15.06 6.86
N LEU A 143 3.51 -14.34 6.13
CA LEU A 143 3.56 -14.42 4.66
C LEU A 143 4.27 -15.66 4.10
N GLY A 144 4.78 -16.52 4.94
CA GLY A 144 5.61 -17.62 4.50
C GLY A 144 7.04 -17.19 4.16
N LYS A 145 7.90 -18.18 3.92
CA LYS A 145 9.32 -17.98 3.64
C LYS A 145 9.53 -17.78 2.15
N ALA A 146 10.33 -16.78 1.80
CA ALA A 146 10.78 -16.57 0.44
C ALA A 146 12.25 -16.14 0.46
N ARG A 147 12.97 -16.46 -0.61
CA ARG A 147 14.38 -16.07 -0.74
C ARG A 147 14.51 -14.55 -0.87
N ALA A 148 15.62 -14.02 -0.39
CA ALA A 148 15.99 -12.63 -0.64
C ALA A 148 16.00 -12.35 -2.16
N GLY A 149 15.43 -11.22 -2.56
CA GLY A 149 15.35 -10.82 -3.96
C GLY A 149 14.30 -11.55 -4.78
N SER A 150 13.36 -12.26 -4.16
CA SER A 150 12.27 -12.94 -4.87
C SER A 150 11.16 -11.99 -5.32
N TYR A 151 10.96 -10.87 -4.62
CA TYR A 151 9.91 -9.88 -4.91
C TYR A 151 8.53 -10.52 -5.10
N ILE A 152 8.14 -11.43 -4.21
CA ILE A 152 6.83 -12.07 -4.30
C ILE A 152 5.75 -11.03 -4.03
N PRO A 153 4.86 -10.72 -4.99
CA PRO A 153 3.80 -9.73 -4.78
C PRO A 153 2.80 -10.22 -3.74
N VAL A 154 2.36 -9.31 -2.87
CA VAL A 154 1.38 -9.57 -1.81
C VAL A 154 0.30 -8.49 -1.87
N GLY A 155 -0.94 -8.89 -1.69
CA GLY A 155 -2.05 -7.95 -1.69
C GLY A 155 -3.06 -8.06 -2.82
#